data_f9d4d066e1bbe8c783ace750cbe828f7
#
_entry.id   f9d4d066e1bbe8c783ace750cbe828f7
#
_cell.length_a   1.000
_cell.length_b   1.000
_cell.length_c   1.000
_cell.angle_alpha   90.00
_cell.angle_beta   90.00
_cell.angle_gamma   90.00
#
_symmetry.space_group_name_H-M   'P 1'
#
loop_
_entity.id
_entity.type
_entity.pdbx_description
1 polymer ?
#
loop_
_entity_poly.entity_id
_entity_poly.type
_entity_poly.pdbx_seq_one_letter_code
_entity_poly.pdbx_strand_id
1 'polypeptide(L)'
;MIEQLQLLSNQILTQKVPEYKRFLFNKIDFNERLIGVLGSRGVGKTTLLLQYLHSIFKEKKTLYIMADHPLVLEIGLLNIADEFQKKGGKVLIIDEIHKIKNFEIDLKLTGYNEVQIAYVLDKV
;
A
#
# COMPACT_ATOMS: atom_id res chain seq x y z
N MET A 1 -6.98 -13.10 10.55
CA MET A 1 -7.19 -11.68 10.90
C MET A 1 -7.16 -10.77 9.68
N ILE A 2 -6.26 -10.97 8.73
CA ILE A 2 -6.18 -10.14 7.51
C ILE A 2 -6.76 -10.82 6.26
N GLU A 3 -7.37 -11.98 6.38
CA GLU A 3 -7.87 -12.76 5.24
C GLU A 3 -8.88 -11.97 4.41
N GLN A 4 -9.77 -11.25 5.07
CA GLN A 4 -10.78 -10.45 4.38
C GLN A 4 -10.14 -9.27 3.64
N LEU A 5 -9.13 -8.65 4.24
CA LEU A 5 -8.37 -7.58 3.57
C LEU A 5 -7.65 -8.13 2.34
N GLN A 6 -7.10 -9.34 2.43
CA GLN A 6 -6.42 -9.97 1.30
C GLN A 6 -7.40 -10.26 0.15
N LEU A 7 -8.61 -10.70 0.47
CA LEU A 7 -9.64 -10.92 -0.56
C LEU A 7 -10.01 -9.63 -1.27
N LEU A 8 -10.21 -8.56 -0.52
CA LEU A 8 -10.52 -7.25 -1.10
C LEU A 8 -9.37 -6.75 -1.99
N SER A 9 -8.14 -6.90 -1.52
CA SER A 9 -6.94 -6.54 -2.27
C SER A 9 -6.88 -7.30 -3.60
N ASN A 10 -7.09 -8.60 -3.56
CA ASN A 10 -7.04 -9.45 -4.75
C ASN A 10 -8.10 -9.03 -5.77
N GLN A 11 -9.29 -8.64 -5.31
CA GLN A 11 -10.34 -8.14 -6.20
C GLN A 11 -9.91 -6.87 -6.91
N ILE A 12 -9.25 -5.96 -6.20
CA ILE A 12 -8.75 -4.71 -6.78
C ILE A 12 -7.66 -5.01 -7.82
N LEU A 13 -6.75 -5.92 -7.51
CA LEU A 13 -5.63 -6.26 -8.38
C LEU A 13 -6.05 -7.02 -9.65
N THR A 14 -7.22 -7.66 -9.65
CA THR A 14 -7.75 -8.31 -10.84
C THR A 14 -8.47 -7.36 -11.78
N GLN A 15 -8.74 -6.13 -11.35
CA GLN A 15 -9.35 -5.12 -12.21
C GLN A 15 -8.33 -4.62 -13.23
N LYS A 16 -8.84 -4.19 -14.39
CA LYS A 16 -7.97 -3.66 -15.44
C LYS A 16 -7.37 -2.33 -14.98
N VAL A 17 -6.05 -2.25 -15.00
CA VAL A 17 -5.31 -1.03 -14.65
C VAL A 17 -4.86 -0.36 -15.96
N PRO A 18 -4.96 0.98 -16.08
CA PRO A 18 -4.48 1.67 -17.29
C PRO A 18 -3.02 1.34 -17.58
N GLU A 19 -2.72 1.05 -18.83
CA GLU A 19 -1.34 0.76 -19.25
C GLU A 19 -0.48 2.02 -19.30
N TYR A 20 -1.13 3.17 -19.46
CA TYR A 20 -0.42 4.44 -19.49
C TYR A 20 0.25 4.69 -18.15
N LYS A 21 1.58 4.77 -18.16
CA LYS A 21 2.37 5.06 -16.97
C LYS A 21 2.73 6.53 -16.96
N ARG A 22 2.44 7.19 -15.87
CA ARG A 22 2.80 8.58 -15.69
C ARG A 22 4.32 8.74 -15.67
N PHE A 23 4.79 9.92 -16.03
CA PHE A 23 6.20 10.28 -15.96
C PHE A 23 6.78 9.97 -14.57
N LEU A 24 6.02 10.24 -13.53
CA LEU A 24 6.44 9.98 -12.15
C LEU A 24 6.75 8.50 -11.89
N PHE A 25 6.07 7.56 -12.58
CA PHE A 25 6.35 6.14 -12.41
C PHE A 25 7.81 5.81 -12.66
N ASN A 26 8.41 6.44 -13.66
CA ASN A 26 9.81 6.20 -14.00
C ASN A 26 10.78 6.95 -13.08
N LYS A 27 10.28 7.86 -12.24
CA LYS A 27 11.08 8.63 -11.29
C LYS A 27 11.10 8.02 -9.90
N ILE A 28 10.23 7.06 -9.60
CA ILE A 28 10.16 6.41 -8.31
C ILE A 28 11.09 5.22 -8.28
N ASP A 29 11.92 5.14 -7.24
CA ASP A 29 12.75 3.97 -7.00
C ASP A 29 11.93 2.96 -6.20
N PHE A 30 11.36 1.97 -6.90
CA PHE A 30 10.56 0.92 -6.27
C PHE A 30 11.40 -0.11 -5.51
N ASN A 31 12.70 0.07 -5.43
CA ASN A 31 13.56 -0.78 -4.59
C ASN A 31 13.66 -0.26 -3.15
N GLU A 32 13.22 0.96 -2.90
CA GLU A 32 13.19 1.50 -1.55
C GLU A 32 12.18 0.74 -0.69
N ARG A 33 12.52 0.54 0.58
CA ARG A 33 11.63 -0.16 1.51
C ARG A 33 10.39 0.66 1.87
N LEU A 34 10.53 1.97 1.97
CA LEU A 34 9.43 2.87 2.29
C LEU A 34 9.30 3.91 1.20
N ILE A 35 8.14 3.95 0.56
CA ILE A 35 7.84 4.86 -0.54
C ILE A 35 6.61 5.68 -0.17
N GLY A 36 6.76 7.01 -0.14
CA GLY A 36 5.63 7.90 0.08
C GLY A 36 5.29 8.66 -1.20
N VAL A 37 4.05 8.57 -1.65
CA VAL A 37 3.55 9.30 -2.80
C VAL A 37 2.61 10.39 -2.30
N LEU A 38 3.08 11.64 -2.40
CA LEU A 38 2.38 12.80 -1.87
C LEU A 38 1.87 13.67 -3.02
N GLY A 39 0.76 14.33 -2.79
CA GLY A 39 0.22 15.26 -3.78
C GLY A 39 -1.25 15.55 -3.54
N SER A 40 -1.79 16.42 -4.38
CA SER A 40 -3.19 16.79 -4.31
C SER A 40 -4.08 15.62 -4.69
N ARG A 41 -5.29 15.61 -4.14
CA ARG A 41 -6.28 14.60 -4.47
C ARG A 41 -6.56 14.61 -5.98
N GLY A 42 -6.67 13.42 -6.57
CA GLY A 42 -7.05 13.30 -7.98
C GLY A 42 -5.91 13.38 -8.98
N VAL A 43 -4.64 13.42 -8.53
CA VAL A 43 -3.50 13.46 -9.46
C VAL A 43 -3.00 12.07 -9.86
N GLY A 44 -3.74 11.00 -9.52
CA GLY A 44 -3.42 9.65 -9.97
C GLY A 44 -2.41 8.90 -9.11
N LYS A 45 -2.24 9.28 -7.85
CA LYS A 45 -1.31 8.60 -6.93
C LYS A 45 -1.69 7.13 -6.74
N THR A 46 -2.96 6.87 -6.50
CA THR A 46 -3.48 5.52 -6.32
C THR A 46 -3.25 4.68 -7.57
N THR A 47 -3.55 5.23 -8.74
CA THR A 47 -3.34 4.54 -10.01
C THR A 47 -1.87 4.16 -10.20
N LEU A 48 -0.96 5.06 -9.84
CA LEU A 48 0.48 4.82 -9.91
C LEU A 48 0.89 3.59 -9.10
N LEU A 49 0.44 3.51 -7.85
CA LEU A 49 0.78 2.40 -6.98
C LEU A 49 0.08 1.10 -7.38
N LEU A 50 -1.14 1.18 -7.89
CA LEU A 50 -1.83 -0.01 -8.42
C LEU A 50 -1.11 -0.56 -9.66
N GLN A 51 -0.58 0.31 -10.52
CA GLN A 51 0.23 -0.13 -11.65
C GLN A 51 1.48 -0.86 -11.19
N TYR A 52 2.12 -0.37 -10.13
CA TYR A 52 3.27 -1.05 -9.53
C TYR A 52 2.88 -2.44 -9.03
N LEU A 53 1.81 -2.55 -8.23
CA LEU A 53 1.36 -3.85 -7.73
C LEU A 53 0.99 -4.79 -8.86
N HIS A 54 0.30 -4.29 -9.87
CA HIS A 54 -0.09 -5.10 -11.02
C HIS A 54 1.12 -5.68 -11.75
N SER A 55 2.24 -4.97 -11.74
CA SER A 55 3.46 -5.45 -12.39
C SER A 55 4.16 -6.57 -11.61
N ILE A 56 3.89 -6.72 -10.31
CA ILE A 56 4.63 -7.65 -9.45
C ILE A 56 3.77 -8.70 -8.75
N PHE A 57 2.42 -8.57 -8.78
CA PHE A 57 1.56 -9.41 -7.92
C PHE A 57 1.67 -10.92 -8.19
N LYS A 58 2.09 -11.32 -9.40
CA LYS A 58 2.28 -12.74 -9.73
C LYS A 58 3.56 -13.31 -9.12
N GLU A 59 4.54 -12.47 -8.84
CA GLU A 59 5.85 -12.89 -8.35
C GLU A 59 6.02 -12.67 -6.84
N LYS A 60 5.31 -11.69 -6.30
CA LYS A 60 5.40 -11.31 -4.89
C LYS A 60 4.02 -11.23 -4.29
N LYS A 61 3.89 -11.69 -3.05
CA LYS A 61 2.64 -11.54 -2.31
C LYS A 61 2.44 -10.08 -1.94
N THR A 62 1.33 -9.51 -2.40
CA THR A 62 1.02 -8.08 -2.25
C THR A 62 -0.29 -7.89 -1.51
N LEU A 63 -0.41 -6.77 -0.81
CA LEU A 63 -1.64 -6.39 -0.12
C LEU A 63 -1.87 -4.89 -0.32
N TYR A 64 -3.06 -4.54 -0.81
CA TYR A 64 -3.51 -3.15 -0.95
C TYR A 64 -4.62 -2.91 0.06
N ILE A 65 -4.46 -1.89 0.90
CA ILE A 65 -5.47 -1.53 1.90
C ILE A 65 -5.83 -0.05 1.82
N MET A 66 -7.10 0.23 2.13
CA MET A 66 -7.58 1.60 2.34
C MET A 66 -7.46 1.91 3.83
N ALA A 67 -6.76 2.97 4.18
CA ALA A 67 -6.49 3.31 5.58
C ALA A 67 -7.76 3.55 6.40
N ASP A 68 -8.82 4.05 5.77
CA ASP A 68 -10.09 4.32 6.46
C ASP A 68 -11.05 3.13 6.51
N HIS A 69 -10.65 1.97 5.97
CA HIS A 69 -11.49 0.78 6.05
C HIS A 69 -11.66 0.37 7.52
N PRO A 70 -12.89 0.04 7.97
CA PRO A 70 -13.12 -0.33 9.36
C PRO A 70 -12.23 -1.44 9.89
N LEU A 71 -11.94 -2.46 9.08
CA LEU A 71 -11.05 -3.54 9.49
C LEU A 71 -9.61 -3.05 9.69
N VAL A 72 -9.15 -2.13 8.87
CA VAL A 72 -7.81 -1.56 9.01
C VAL A 72 -7.70 -0.77 10.31
N LEU A 73 -8.73 0.03 10.62
CA LEU A 73 -8.75 0.81 11.85
C LEU A 73 -8.86 -0.08 13.08
N GLU A 74 -9.60 -1.19 12.99
CA GLU A 74 -9.77 -2.12 14.09
C GLU A 74 -8.50 -2.93 14.37
N ILE A 75 -7.88 -3.49 13.33
CA ILE A 75 -6.69 -4.34 13.47
C ILE A 75 -5.46 -3.49 13.82
N GLY A 76 -5.32 -2.36 13.16
CA GLY A 76 -4.17 -1.49 13.31
C GLY A 76 -3.08 -1.79 12.29
N LEU A 77 -2.45 -0.73 11.78
CA LEU A 77 -1.47 -0.84 10.71
C LEU A 77 -0.28 -1.75 11.07
N LEU A 78 0.26 -1.58 12.28
CA LEU A 78 1.41 -2.38 12.72
C LEU A 78 1.08 -3.87 12.75
N ASN A 79 -0.10 -4.22 13.29
CA ASN A 79 -0.54 -5.61 13.36
C ASN A 79 -0.77 -6.20 11.97
N ILE A 80 -1.33 -5.40 11.05
CA ILE A 80 -1.52 -5.82 9.67
C ILE A 80 -0.18 -6.13 9.02
N ALA A 81 0.80 -5.25 9.16
CA ALA A 81 2.12 -5.44 8.57
C ALA A 81 2.80 -6.70 9.13
N ASP A 82 2.73 -6.90 10.46
CA ASP A 82 3.33 -8.06 11.10
C ASP A 82 2.70 -9.37 10.62
N GLU A 83 1.37 -9.44 10.60
CA GLU A 83 0.68 -10.65 10.16
C GLU A 83 0.93 -10.91 8.68
N PHE A 84 0.93 -9.86 7.86
CA PHE A 84 1.21 -9.98 6.44
C PHE A 84 2.61 -10.55 6.19
N GLN A 85 3.61 -10.05 6.92
CA GLN A 85 4.98 -10.58 6.81
C GLN A 85 5.02 -12.06 7.20
N LYS A 86 4.37 -12.44 8.28
CA LYS A 86 4.33 -13.83 8.76
C LYS A 86 3.71 -14.78 7.73
N LYS A 87 2.83 -14.27 6.90
CA LYS A 87 2.17 -15.03 5.83
C LYS A 87 2.92 -14.96 4.49
N GLY A 88 4.13 -14.49 4.50
CA GLY A 88 4.96 -14.40 3.30
C GLY A 88 4.76 -13.15 2.47
N GLY A 89 4.10 -12.14 3.01
CA GLY A 89 3.86 -10.89 2.32
C GLY A 89 5.14 -10.12 2.04
N LYS A 90 5.21 -9.47 0.88
CA LYS A 90 6.38 -8.73 0.43
C LYS A 90 6.15 -7.25 0.24
N VAL A 91 4.97 -6.86 -0.25
CA VAL A 91 4.66 -5.47 -0.56
C VAL A 91 3.29 -5.11 -0.02
N LEU A 92 3.23 -4.06 0.80
CA LEU A 92 2.00 -3.53 1.38
C LEU A 92 1.80 -2.11 0.88
N ILE A 93 0.64 -1.84 0.26
CA ILE A 93 0.25 -0.51 -0.17
C ILE A 93 -0.85 0.01 0.75
N ILE A 94 -0.68 1.23 1.24
CA ILE A 94 -1.64 1.87 2.13
C ILE A 94 -2.15 3.13 1.45
N ASP A 95 -3.40 3.10 1.02
CA ASP A 95 -4.02 4.26 0.38
C ASP A 95 -4.62 5.19 1.44
N GLU A 96 -4.56 6.48 1.18
CA GLU A 96 -5.10 7.52 2.07
C GLU A 96 -4.61 7.39 3.51
N ILE A 97 -3.30 7.22 3.69
CA ILE A 97 -2.71 6.96 5.02
C ILE A 97 -3.02 8.05 6.04
N HIS A 98 -3.29 9.28 5.59
CA HIS A 98 -3.63 10.39 6.48
C HIS A 98 -4.93 10.16 7.28
N LYS A 99 -5.73 9.16 6.91
CA LYS A 99 -6.93 8.77 7.66
C LYS A 99 -6.59 8.00 8.94
N ILE A 100 -5.36 7.53 9.08
CA ILE A 100 -4.90 6.87 10.31
C ILE A 100 -4.26 7.92 11.20
N LYS A 101 -4.77 8.03 12.42
CA LYS A 101 -4.19 8.93 13.41
C LYS A 101 -2.80 8.46 13.80
N ASN A 102 -1.83 9.38 13.81
CA ASN A 102 -0.44 9.08 14.19
C ASN A 102 0.22 8.04 13.27
N PHE A 103 -0.12 8.06 11.98
CA PHE A 103 0.43 7.08 11.04
C PHE A 103 1.95 7.13 10.97
N GLU A 104 2.57 8.29 11.23
CA GLU A 104 4.03 8.44 11.20
C GLU A 104 4.70 7.53 12.23
N ILE A 105 4.10 7.38 13.40
CA ILE A 105 4.60 6.49 14.44
C ILE A 105 4.49 5.04 13.98
N ASP A 106 3.35 4.66 13.41
CA ASP A 106 3.13 3.31 12.89
C ASP A 106 4.14 2.96 11.79
N LEU A 107 4.38 3.90 10.85
CA LEU A 107 5.37 3.69 9.79
C LEU A 107 6.78 3.50 10.37
N LYS A 108 7.13 4.26 11.38
CA LYS A 108 8.44 4.12 12.04
C LYS A 108 8.59 2.75 12.68
N LEU A 109 7.54 2.28 13.36
CA LEU A 109 7.56 0.98 14.01
C LEU A 109 7.61 -0.17 13.01
N THR A 110 6.97 -0.04 11.85
CA THR A 110 7.08 -1.05 10.80
C THR A 110 8.48 -1.14 10.20
N GLY A 111 9.38 -0.20 10.54
CA GLY A 111 10.78 -0.23 10.10
C GLY A 111 11.53 -1.48 10.52
N TYR A 112 11.04 -2.19 11.53
CA TYR A 112 11.62 -3.47 11.95
C TYR A 112 11.10 -4.67 11.16
N ASN A 113 10.18 -4.43 10.24
CA ASN A 113 9.56 -5.44 9.40
C ASN A 113 10.22 -5.42 8.02
N GLU A 114 10.32 -6.57 7.35
CA GLU A 114 10.98 -6.68 6.04
C GLU A 114 10.05 -6.38 4.86
N VAL A 115 8.77 -6.12 5.12
CA VAL A 115 7.80 -5.80 4.09
C VAL A 115 8.08 -4.43 3.50
N GLN A 116 8.08 -4.33 2.17
CA GLN A 116 8.11 -3.03 1.51
C GLN A 116 6.77 -2.34 1.72
N ILE A 117 6.80 -1.08 2.13
CA ILE A 117 5.60 -0.30 2.36
C ILE A 117 5.59 0.91 1.43
N ALA A 118 4.50 1.06 0.68
CA ALA A 118 4.25 2.27 -0.10
C ALA A 118 2.91 2.86 0.36
N TYR A 119 2.86 4.17 0.50
CA TYR A 119 1.65 4.83 0.98
C TYR A 119 1.30 6.04 0.13
N VAL A 120 0.02 6.36 0.11
CA VAL A 120 -0.52 7.55 -0.56
C VAL A 120 -0.99 8.52 0.51
N LEU A 121 -0.51 9.76 0.42
CA LEU A 121 -0.88 10.85 1.31
C LEU A 121 -1.41 12.01 0.49
N ASP A 122 -2.70 12.33 0.67
CA ASP A 122 -3.29 13.48 0.02
C ASP A 122 -2.91 14.74 0.78
N LYS A 123 -2.36 15.72 0.08
CA LYS A 123 -2.12 17.06 0.63
C LYS A 123 -3.37 17.90 0.39
N VAL A 124 -3.82 18.54 1.43
CA VAL A 124 -4.95 19.45 1.36
C VAL A 124 -4.49 20.83 0.91
#